data_3388b7509196f897e612e0cf5c78c1ff
#
_entry.id   3388b7509196f897e612e0cf5c78c1ff
#
_cell.length_a   1.000
_cell.length_b   1.000
_cell.length_c   1.000
_cell.angle_alpha   90.00
_cell.angle_beta   90.00
_cell.angle_gamma   90.00
#
_symmetry.space_group_name_H-M   'P 1'
#
loop_
_entity.id
_entity.type
_entity.pdbx_description
1 polymer ?
#
loop_
_entity_poly.entity_id
_entity_poly.type
_entity_poly.pdbx_seq_one_letter_code
_entity_poly.pdbx_strand_id
1 'polypeptide(L)'
;MTIKHLFMFVLACALVTVVKADPLITCTGEYALCASSSTTPTGKTIIINGVEFQEGISVCPVLTGESVADSRLTGTCAPPKGERTVWSLFSLETEYPQAPTWDVVKAVPRLFVTTEGTGGMSNQWSYPCVVRPTQINGATLADCLGPLNESPAGGGVVPVGTTVLTSAPIGAAYPVGGSIP
;
A
#
# COMPACT_ATOMS: atom_id res chain seq x y z
N MET A 1 -6.95 53.11 55.31
CA MET A 1 -6.41 53.18 53.96
C MET A 1 -5.88 51.81 53.61
N THR A 2 -6.71 50.98 52.94
CA THR A 2 -6.46 49.53 52.77
C THR A 2 -6.20 49.26 51.31
N ILE A 3 -4.96 48.89 50.98
CA ILE A 3 -4.53 48.59 49.61
C ILE A 3 -4.89 47.13 49.36
N LYS A 4 -5.83 46.89 48.42
CA LYS A 4 -6.17 45.56 47.88
C LYS A 4 -5.19 45.21 46.80
N HIS A 5 -4.35 44.20 47.04
CA HIS A 5 -3.51 43.58 45.99
C HIS A 5 -4.38 42.66 45.12
N LEU A 6 -4.55 43.06 43.86
CA LEU A 6 -5.20 42.27 42.83
C LEU A 6 -4.14 41.33 42.22
N PHE A 7 -4.16 40.04 42.59
CA PHE A 7 -3.33 39.01 41.96
C PHE A 7 -3.97 38.64 40.62
N MET A 8 -3.31 39.05 39.55
CA MET A 8 -3.66 38.69 38.16
C MET A 8 -2.99 37.35 37.82
N PHE A 9 -3.77 36.27 37.88
CA PHE A 9 -3.33 34.98 37.39
C PHE A 9 -3.28 34.97 35.85
N VAL A 10 -2.09 35.03 35.26
CA VAL A 10 -1.88 34.80 33.84
C VAL A 10 -1.89 33.30 33.60
N LEU A 11 -2.98 32.76 33.05
CA LEU A 11 -3.11 31.38 32.62
C LEU A 11 -2.36 31.24 31.30
N ALA A 12 -1.12 30.73 31.34
CA ALA A 12 -0.37 30.42 30.16
C ALA A 12 -0.96 29.14 29.52
N CYS A 13 -1.79 29.32 28.49
CA CYS A 13 -2.22 28.22 27.63
C CYS A 13 -1.02 27.71 26.83
N ALA A 14 -0.40 26.61 27.25
CA ALA A 14 0.57 25.91 26.45
C ALA A 14 -0.14 25.28 25.25
N LEU A 15 0.06 25.85 24.06
CA LEU A 15 -0.36 25.24 22.80
C LEU A 15 0.49 23.99 22.58
N VAL A 16 -0.06 22.82 22.90
CA VAL A 16 0.52 21.53 22.55
C VAL A 16 0.31 21.37 21.04
N THR A 17 1.34 21.64 20.26
CA THR A 17 1.37 21.28 18.85
C THR A 17 1.46 19.77 18.75
N VAL A 18 0.35 19.12 18.39
CA VAL A 18 0.36 17.69 18.01
C VAL A 18 1.12 17.57 16.71
N VAL A 19 2.38 17.15 16.79
CA VAL A 19 3.15 16.73 15.61
C VAL A 19 2.48 15.45 15.11
N LYS A 20 1.78 15.55 13.98
CA LYS A 20 1.22 14.38 13.31
C LYS A 20 2.40 13.56 12.79
N ALA A 21 2.67 12.41 13.36
CA ALA A 21 3.71 11.52 12.87
C ALA A 21 3.41 11.15 11.41
N ASP A 22 4.45 11.09 10.59
CA ASP A 22 4.34 10.57 9.22
C ASP A 22 3.80 9.14 9.29
N PRO A 23 2.72 8.81 8.58
CA PRO A 23 2.16 7.47 8.58
C PRO A 23 3.06 6.44 7.86
N LEU A 24 4.07 6.89 7.12
CA LEU A 24 5.00 6.03 6.40
C LEU A 24 6.11 5.54 7.32
N ILE A 25 6.36 4.23 7.29
CA ILE A 25 7.44 3.61 8.02
C ILE A 25 8.28 2.74 7.10
N THR A 26 9.60 2.74 7.31
CA THR A 26 10.51 1.81 6.63
C THR A 26 10.54 0.50 7.39
N CYS A 27 10.32 -0.59 6.66
CA CYS A 27 10.37 -1.95 7.17
C CYS A 27 11.52 -2.73 6.53
N THR A 28 12.11 -3.65 7.27
CA THR A 28 13.13 -4.58 6.77
C THR A 28 12.66 -6.01 7.00
N GLY A 29 12.75 -6.87 5.98
CA GLY A 29 12.32 -8.25 6.06
C GLY A 29 11.63 -8.73 4.80
N GLU A 30 10.80 -9.78 4.93
CA GLU A 30 10.03 -10.31 3.81
C GLU A 30 8.76 -9.47 3.57
N TYR A 31 8.46 -9.20 2.31
CA TYR A 31 7.26 -8.50 1.86
C TYR A 31 6.85 -8.94 0.46
N ALA A 32 5.58 -8.81 0.11
CA ALA A 32 5.09 -9.02 -1.24
C ALA A 32 5.16 -7.72 -2.04
N LEU A 33 5.77 -7.76 -3.24
CA LEU A 33 5.86 -6.60 -4.12
C LEU A 33 4.76 -6.65 -5.19
N CYS A 34 3.60 -6.12 -4.88
CA CYS A 34 2.49 -6.11 -5.82
C CYS A 34 2.61 -5.03 -6.92
N ALA A 35 3.39 -3.99 -6.71
CA ALA A 35 3.59 -2.94 -7.72
C ALA A 35 4.16 -3.46 -9.05
N SER A 36 4.77 -4.68 -9.07
CA SER A 36 5.22 -5.37 -10.29
C SER A 36 4.16 -6.25 -10.95
N SER A 37 2.95 -6.28 -10.40
CA SER A 37 1.86 -7.18 -10.80
C SER A 37 0.64 -6.44 -11.31
N SER A 38 -0.30 -7.22 -11.84
CA SER A 38 -1.68 -6.79 -12.13
C SER A 38 -2.66 -7.63 -11.31
N THR A 39 -3.88 -7.13 -11.20
CA THR A 39 -4.94 -7.74 -10.39
C THR A 39 -6.02 -8.33 -11.28
N THR A 40 -6.55 -9.48 -10.85
CA THR A 40 -7.73 -10.09 -11.43
C THR A 40 -8.92 -9.88 -10.48
N PRO A 41 -10.06 -9.35 -10.95
CA PRO A 41 -11.27 -9.25 -10.15
C PRO A 41 -11.71 -10.64 -9.64
N THR A 42 -12.09 -10.72 -8.36
CA THR A 42 -12.59 -12.00 -7.77
C THR A 42 -14.08 -12.17 -7.94
N GLY A 43 -14.82 -11.15 -8.36
CA GLY A 43 -16.27 -11.10 -8.39
C GLY A 43 -16.91 -10.87 -7.00
N LYS A 44 -16.10 -10.62 -5.98
CA LYS A 44 -16.55 -10.26 -4.62
C LYS A 44 -16.34 -8.78 -4.36
N THR A 45 -16.83 -8.35 -3.20
CA THR A 45 -16.62 -6.98 -2.68
C THR A 45 -15.88 -7.00 -1.35
N ILE A 46 -15.19 -5.90 -1.07
CA ILE A 46 -14.50 -5.63 0.19
C ILE A 46 -14.91 -4.25 0.69
N ILE A 47 -15.15 -4.13 2.00
CA ILE A 47 -15.52 -2.85 2.63
C ILE A 47 -14.30 -2.28 3.33
N ILE A 48 -13.92 -1.05 2.96
CA ILE A 48 -12.80 -0.33 3.55
C ILE A 48 -13.30 1.04 3.99
N ASN A 49 -13.16 1.32 5.29
CA ASN A 49 -13.66 2.58 5.89
C ASN A 49 -15.12 2.91 5.56
N GLY A 50 -15.97 1.88 5.46
CA GLY A 50 -17.39 2.01 5.12
C GLY A 50 -17.71 2.22 3.65
N VAL A 51 -16.71 2.21 2.77
CA VAL A 51 -16.87 2.26 1.32
C VAL A 51 -16.71 0.84 0.75
N GLU A 52 -17.62 0.45 -0.14
CA GLU A 52 -17.60 -0.84 -0.82
C GLU A 52 -16.80 -0.74 -2.12
N PHE A 53 -15.84 -1.65 -2.30
CA PHE A 53 -15.02 -1.78 -3.49
C PHE A 53 -15.15 -3.18 -4.07
N GLN A 54 -14.93 -3.33 -5.38
CA GLN A 54 -14.67 -4.65 -5.95
C GLN A 54 -13.36 -5.20 -5.39
N GLU A 55 -13.37 -6.48 -5.01
CA GLU A 55 -12.17 -7.18 -4.57
C GLU A 55 -11.41 -7.74 -5.77
N GLY A 56 -10.11 -7.62 -5.71
CA GLY A 56 -9.21 -8.23 -6.67
C GLY A 56 -8.12 -9.05 -5.98
N ILE A 57 -7.56 -10.00 -6.71
CA ILE A 57 -6.42 -10.82 -6.29
C ILE A 57 -5.23 -10.54 -7.20
N SER A 58 -4.09 -10.25 -6.59
CA SER A 58 -2.80 -10.13 -7.27
C SER A 58 -1.87 -11.25 -6.84
N VAL A 59 -1.13 -11.81 -7.79
CA VAL A 59 -0.03 -12.73 -7.49
C VAL A 59 1.25 -11.91 -7.50
N CYS A 60 1.90 -11.79 -6.35
CA CYS A 60 3.02 -10.89 -6.15
C CYS A 60 4.28 -11.66 -5.74
N PRO A 61 5.48 -11.29 -6.22
CA PRO A 61 6.71 -11.88 -5.75
C PRO A 61 6.98 -11.48 -4.29
N VAL A 62 7.49 -12.43 -3.51
CA VAL A 62 7.98 -12.17 -2.14
C VAL A 62 9.45 -11.86 -2.22
N LEU A 63 9.82 -10.71 -1.69
CA LEU A 63 11.18 -10.21 -1.64
C LEU A 63 11.64 -10.08 -0.19
N THR A 64 12.95 -9.95 0.01
CA THR A 64 13.56 -9.61 1.29
C THR A 64 14.41 -8.37 1.11
N GLY A 65 14.19 -7.36 1.94
CA GLY A 65 14.92 -6.09 1.85
C GLY A 65 14.21 -4.96 2.57
N GLU A 66 14.55 -3.74 2.17
CA GLU A 66 13.91 -2.52 2.68
C GLU A 66 12.65 -2.18 1.87
N SER A 67 11.62 -1.80 2.58
CA SER A 67 10.30 -1.51 2.00
C SER A 67 9.57 -0.44 2.80
N VAL A 68 8.53 0.16 2.20
CA VAL A 68 7.72 1.21 2.83
C VAL A 68 6.31 0.72 3.07
N ALA A 69 5.84 0.87 4.29
CA ALA A 69 4.50 0.57 4.75
C ALA A 69 3.73 1.83 5.18
N ASP A 70 2.40 1.78 5.08
CA ASP A 70 1.52 2.71 5.77
C ASP A 70 1.17 2.16 7.16
N SER A 71 1.70 2.77 8.21
CA SER A 71 1.51 2.33 9.59
C SER A 71 0.05 2.42 10.06
N ARG A 72 -0.80 3.19 9.37
CA ARG A 72 -2.24 3.24 9.67
C ARG A 72 -2.94 1.93 9.31
N LEU A 73 -2.40 1.18 8.34
CA LEU A 73 -2.93 -0.09 7.86
C LEU A 73 -2.19 -1.27 8.49
N THR A 74 -0.87 -1.24 8.53
CA THR A 74 -0.07 -2.35 9.08
C THR A 74 0.10 -2.29 10.59
N GLY A 75 0.00 -1.11 11.18
CA GLY A 75 0.33 -0.85 12.59
C GLY A 75 1.83 -0.89 12.87
N THR A 76 2.52 -1.91 12.41
CA THR A 76 3.97 -2.13 12.60
C THR A 76 4.55 -2.87 11.40
N CYS A 77 5.88 -3.07 11.40
CA CYS A 77 6.57 -3.93 10.42
C CYS A 77 6.45 -5.44 10.71
N ALA A 78 5.87 -5.84 11.83
CA ALA A 78 5.68 -7.26 12.12
C ALA A 78 4.74 -7.90 11.08
N PRO A 79 4.99 -9.16 10.67
CA PRO A 79 4.12 -9.85 9.73
C PRO A 79 2.65 -9.85 10.18
N PRO A 80 1.69 -9.87 9.25
CA PRO A 80 0.28 -9.99 9.60
C PRO A 80 0.02 -11.30 10.36
N LYS A 81 -1.07 -11.34 11.12
CA LYS A 81 -1.48 -12.58 11.80
C LYS A 81 -1.86 -13.64 10.78
N GLY A 82 -1.37 -14.86 10.98
CA GLY A 82 -1.63 -16.00 10.11
C GLY A 82 -0.38 -16.81 9.82
N GLU A 83 -0.55 -17.98 9.25
CA GLU A 83 0.55 -18.81 8.79
C GLU A 83 1.03 -18.31 7.42
N ARG A 84 2.35 -18.15 7.28
CA ARG A 84 2.97 -17.77 6.01
C ARG A 84 2.39 -16.48 5.42
N THR A 85 2.19 -15.47 6.23
CA THR A 85 1.67 -14.17 5.80
C THR A 85 2.76 -13.12 5.75
N VAL A 86 2.66 -12.22 4.77
CA VAL A 86 3.51 -11.04 4.62
C VAL A 86 2.65 -9.83 4.27
N TRP A 87 3.16 -8.62 4.49
CA TRP A 87 2.52 -7.41 3.96
C TRP A 87 2.89 -7.18 2.50
N SER A 88 1.96 -6.65 1.72
CA SER A 88 2.29 -6.05 0.43
C SER A 88 2.85 -4.65 0.66
N LEU A 89 4.10 -4.42 0.28
CA LEU A 89 4.78 -3.15 0.52
C LEU A 89 5.44 -2.61 -0.75
N PHE A 90 5.81 -1.34 -0.74
CA PHE A 90 6.66 -0.76 -1.78
C PHE A 90 8.12 -1.08 -1.51
N SER A 91 8.80 -1.57 -2.55
CA SER A 91 10.24 -1.84 -2.49
C SER A 91 11.04 -0.54 -2.53
N LEU A 92 12.10 -0.47 -1.73
CA LEU A 92 13.19 0.48 -1.91
C LEU A 92 14.29 -0.07 -2.82
N GLU A 93 14.22 -1.35 -3.20
CA GLU A 93 15.12 -1.96 -4.17
C GLU A 93 14.81 -1.49 -5.60
N THR A 94 15.87 -1.35 -6.42
CA THR A 94 15.75 -0.85 -7.79
C THR A 94 15.54 -1.96 -8.83
N GLU A 95 15.77 -3.22 -8.44
CA GLU A 95 15.68 -4.38 -9.32
C GLU A 95 14.86 -5.49 -8.64
N TYR A 96 13.84 -5.97 -9.31
CA TYR A 96 12.98 -7.03 -8.80
C TYR A 96 12.26 -7.77 -9.94
N PRO A 97 11.83 -9.03 -9.69
CA PRO A 97 11.12 -9.83 -10.70
C PRO A 97 9.78 -9.20 -11.07
N GLN A 98 9.37 -9.37 -12.33
CA GLN A 98 8.13 -8.84 -12.87
C GLN A 98 7.24 -9.97 -13.42
N ALA A 99 5.93 -9.88 -13.14
CA ALA A 99 4.93 -10.73 -13.76
C ALA A 99 4.87 -10.49 -15.30
N PRO A 100 4.48 -11.50 -16.10
CA PRO A 100 4.04 -12.84 -15.71
C PRO A 100 5.17 -13.88 -15.66
N THR A 101 6.37 -13.53 -16.12
CA THR A 101 7.45 -14.51 -16.31
C THR A 101 8.19 -14.85 -15.01
N TRP A 102 8.12 -13.95 -14.03
CA TRP A 102 8.91 -14.01 -12.79
C TRP A 102 10.42 -14.12 -13.05
N ASP A 103 10.85 -13.74 -14.24
CA ASP A 103 12.27 -13.52 -14.53
C ASP A 103 12.74 -12.25 -13.86
N VAL A 104 14.05 -12.17 -13.57
CA VAL A 104 14.67 -10.93 -13.10
C VAL A 104 14.74 -9.94 -14.27
N VAL A 105 13.60 -9.44 -14.66
CA VAL A 105 13.48 -8.30 -15.55
C VAL A 105 13.44 -7.08 -14.66
N LYS A 106 14.29 -6.09 -14.93
CA LYS A 106 14.22 -4.81 -14.23
C LYS A 106 12.82 -4.26 -14.33
N ALA A 107 12.08 -4.27 -13.24
CA ALA A 107 10.83 -3.57 -13.18
C ALA A 107 11.13 -2.07 -13.29
N VAL A 108 10.67 -1.47 -14.37
CA VAL A 108 10.85 -0.04 -14.61
C VAL A 108 9.61 0.68 -14.10
N PRO A 109 9.71 1.49 -13.04
CA PRO A 109 8.62 2.33 -12.59
C PRO A 109 8.16 3.25 -13.71
N ARG A 110 6.86 3.35 -13.91
CA ARG A 110 6.24 4.22 -14.91
C ARG A 110 4.98 4.88 -14.35
N LEU A 111 4.61 5.99 -14.94
CA LEU A 111 3.34 6.63 -14.65
C LEU A 111 2.22 5.93 -15.43
N PHE A 112 1.10 5.74 -14.75
CA PHE A 112 -0.14 5.22 -15.28
C PHE A 112 -1.26 6.20 -14.96
N VAL A 113 -2.14 6.46 -15.91
CA VAL A 113 -3.30 7.34 -15.72
C VAL A 113 -4.55 6.47 -15.66
N THR A 114 -5.32 6.60 -14.58
CA THR A 114 -6.55 5.83 -14.38
C THR A 114 -7.61 6.21 -15.40
N THR A 115 -8.32 5.21 -15.90
CA THR A 115 -9.41 5.36 -16.88
C THR A 115 -10.70 4.74 -16.36
N GLU A 116 -11.83 5.05 -16.98
CA GLU A 116 -13.09 4.36 -16.69
C GLU A 116 -13.08 2.92 -17.19
N GLY A 117 -13.82 2.07 -16.52
CA GLY A 117 -14.02 0.67 -16.89
C GLY A 117 -12.80 -0.21 -16.63
N THR A 118 -12.29 -0.87 -17.67
CA THR A 118 -11.22 -1.87 -17.58
C THR A 118 -9.82 -1.30 -17.38
N GLY A 119 -9.67 0.00 -17.37
CA GLY A 119 -8.38 0.69 -17.19
C GLY A 119 -8.11 1.21 -15.78
N GLY A 120 -8.85 0.71 -14.79
CA GLY A 120 -8.66 1.08 -13.38
C GLY A 120 -7.35 0.59 -12.80
N MET A 121 -7.04 1.05 -11.62
CA MET A 121 -5.91 0.58 -10.82
C MET A 121 -6.37 -0.40 -9.74
N SER A 122 -5.41 -1.10 -9.16
CA SER A 122 -5.59 -1.90 -7.95
C SER A 122 -4.67 -1.42 -6.86
N ASN A 123 -5.15 -1.42 -5.62
CA ASN A 123 -4.35 -1.05 -4.46
C ASN A 123 -4.23 -2.26 -3.51
N GLN A 124 -3.06 -2.86 -3.48
CA GLN A 124 -2.71 -3.90 -2.51
C GLN A 124 -1.71 -3.41 -1.46
N TRP A 125 -1.30 -2.14 -1.52
CA TRP A 125 -0.29 -1.61 -0.61
C TRP A 125 -0.76 -1.61 0.83
N SER A 126 0.06 -2.23 1.69
CA SER A 126 -0.19 -2.41 3.12
C SER A 126 -1.38 -3.35 3.44
N TYR A 127 -1.75 -4.20 2.50
CA TYR A 127 -2.69 -5.30 2.71
C TYR A 127 -1.95 -6.62 2.99
N PRO A 128 -2.56 -7.54 3.75
CA PRO A 128 -1.95 -8.84 4.03
C PRO A 128 -2.02 -9.76 2.82
N CYS A 129 -0.97 -10.54 2.64
CA CYS A 129 -0.82 -11.55 1.59
C CYS A 129 -0.52 -12.91 2.19
N VAL A 130 -0.95 -13.97 1.51
CA VAL A 130 -0.66 -15.36 1.88
C VAL A 130 0.42 -15.93 0.96
N VAL A 131 1.55 -16.32 1.51
CA VAL A 131 2.66 -16.88 0.76
C VAL A 131 2.32 -18.28 0.27
N ARG A 132 2.47 -18.52 -1.03
CA ARG A 132 2.22 -19.83 -1.66
C ARG A 132 3.24 -20.87 -1.19
N PRO A 133 2.84 -22.14 -1.05
CA PRO A 133 3.76 -23.22 -0.68
C PRO A 133 4.76 -23.57 -1.79
N THR A 134 4.41 -23.26 -3.05
CA THR A 134 5.19 -23.68 -4.23
C THR A 134 5.80 -22.45 -4.91
N GLN A 135 7.07 -22.54 -5.24
CA GLN A 135 7.76 -21.55 -6.07
C GLN A 135 7.44 -21.74 -7.56
N ILE A 136 7.49 -20.66 -8.32
CA ILE A 136 7.41 -20.67 -9.79
C ILE A 136 8.71 -20.06 -10.32
N ASN A 137 9.44 -20.81 -11.13
CA ASN A 137 10.74 -20.40 -11.68
C ASN A 137 11.73 -19.91 -10.60
N GLY A 138 11.69 -20.53 -9.42
CA GLY A 138 12.53 -20.15 -8.28
C GLY A 138 12.04 -18.93 -7.50
N ALA A 139 10.99 -18.27 -7.94
CA ALA A 139 10.38 -17.15 -7.20
C ALA A 139 9.36 -17.62 -6.17
N THR A 140 9.48 -17.15 -4.95
CA THR A 140 8.42 -17.27 -3.92
C THR A 140 7.33 -16.26 -4.23
N LEU A 141 6.08 -16.71 -4.25
CA LEU A 141 4.92 -15.88 -4.59
C LEU A 141 3.94 -15.79 -3.43
N ALA A 142 3.16 -14.72 -3.40
CA ALA A 142 2.06 -14.53 -2.47
C ALA A 142 0.79 -14.11 -3.19
N ASP A 143 -0.35 -14.54 -2.68
CA ASP A 143 -1.68 -14.11 -3.09
C ASP A 143 -2.10 -12.94 -2.19
N CYS A 144 -2.29 -11.78 -2.81
CA CYS A 144 -2.66 -10.54 -2.14
C CYS A 144 -4.06 -10.12 -2.55
N LEU A 145 -4.96 -10.00 -1.60
CA LEU A 145 -6.30 -9.46 -1.82
C LEU A 145 -6.28 -7.95 -1.55
N GLY A 146 -7.03 -7.21 -2.35
CA GLY A 146 -7.17 -5.77 -2.14
C GLY A 146 -8.26 -5.18 -3.01
N PRO A 147 -8.60 -3.91 -2.79
CA PRO A 147 -9.64 -3.22 -3.54
C PRO A 147 -9.19 -2.84 -4.95
N LEU A 148 -10.12 -2.89 -5.88
CA LEU A 148 -10.00 -2.26 -7.18
C LEU A 148 -10.47 -0.80 -7.08
N ASN A 149 -9.74 0.10 -7.74
CA ASN A 149 -10.06 1.53 -7.81
C ASN A 149 -10.11 2.28 -6.47
N GLU A 150 -9.49 1.76 -5.42
CA GLU A 150 -9.28 2.53 -4.20
C GLU A 150 -8.15 3.52 -4.36
N SER A 151 -8.34 4.73 -3.83
CA SER A 151 -7.28 5.74 -3.77
C SER A 151 -6.07 5.24 -2.97
N PRO A 152 -4.83 5.46 -3.46
CA PRO A 152 -3.61 5.12 -2.72
C PRO A 152 -3.51 5.80 -1.34
N ALA A 153 -4.20 6.93 -1.18
CA ALA A 153 -4.29 7.61 0.12
C ALA A 153 -5.28 6.96 1.09
N GLY A 154 -5.99 5.90 0.65
CA GLY A 154 -6.98 5.16 1.43
C GLY A 154 -8.34 5.83 1.53
N GLY A 155 -9.39 5.03 1.58
CA GLY A 155 -10.73 5.46 2.00
C GLY A 155 -11.59 6.15 0.95
N GLY A 156 -11.24 6.11 -0.32
CA GLY A 156 -12.08 6.66 -1.38
C GLY A 156 -11.83 6.06 -2.75
N VAL A 157 -12.79 6.18 -3.64
CA VAL A 157 -12.64 5.76 -5.04
C VAL A 157 -11.62 6.65 -5.74
N VAL A 158 -10.68 6.03 -6.47
CA VAL A 158 -9.72 6.78 -7.26
C VAL A 158 -10.42 7.49 -8.42
N PRO A 159 -10.27 8.82 -8.57
CA PRO A 159 -10.86 9.53 -9.69
C PRO A 159 -10.22 9.11 -11.02
N VAL A 160 -11.03 9.10 -12.09
CA VAL A 160 -10.55 9.00 -13.46
C VAL A 160 -9.56 10.13 -13.74
N GLY A 161 -8.47 9.81 -14.44
CA GLY A 161 -7.41 10.79 -14.72
C GLY A 161 -6.36 10.94 -13.61
N THR A 162 -6.45 10.16 -12.53
CA THR A 162 -5.42 10.14 -11.48
C THR A 162 -4.14 9.51 -12.01
N THR A 163 -3.01 10.18 -11.80
CA THR A 163 -1.69 9.63 -12.15
C THR A 163 -1.13 8.84 -10.97
N VAL A 164 -0.77 7.60 -11.21
CA VAL A 164 -0.19 6.69 -10.21
C VAL A 164 1.12 6.09 -10.72
N LEU A 165 2.00 5.75 -9.80
CA LEU A 165 3.25 5.05 -10.09
C LEU A 165 3.01 3.54 -10.03
N THR A 166 3.48 2.82 -11.05
CA THR A 166 3.41 1.36 -11.11
C THR A 166 4.63 0.79 -11.81
N SER A 167 4.97 -0.45 -11.49
CA SER A 167 5.95 -1.25 -12.23
C SER A 167 5.30 -2.48 -12.90
N ALA A 168 3.97 -2.55 -12.90
CA ALA A 168 3.25 -3.62 -13.57
C ALA A 168 3.57 -3.65 -15.09
N PRO A 169 3.45 -4.81 -15.76
CA PRO A 169 3.66 -4.92 -17.19
C PRO A 169 2.82 -3.92 -17.98
N ILE A 170 3.36 -3.44 -19.10
CA ILE A 170 2.61 -2.58 -20.02
C ILE A 170 1.40 -3.38 -20.55
N GLY A 171 0.22 -2.75 -20.53
CA GLY A 171 -1.03 -3.38 -20.97
C GLY A 171 -1.74 -4.21 -19.88
N ALA A 172 -1.24 -4.23 -18.64
CA ALA A 172 -1.96 -4.81 -17.52
C ALA A 172 -3.33 -4.13 -17.33
N ALA A 173 -4.39 -4.93 -17.19
CA ALA A 173 -5.76 -4.40 -17.10
C ALA A 173 -6.01 -3.65 -15.78
N TYR A 174 -5.48 -4.16 -14.68
CA TYR A 174 -5.53 -3.54 -13.36
C TYR A 174 -4.12 -3.52 -12.75
N PRO A 175 -3.24 -2.62 -13.19
CA PRO A 175 -1.91 -2.49 -12.62
C PRO A 175 -2.02 -2.14 -11.14
N VAL A 176 -1.25 -2.83 -10.30
CA VAL A 176 -1.09 -2.42 -8.92
C VAL A 176 -0.22 -1.17 -8.91
N GLY A 177 -0.67 -0.15 -8.25
CA GLY A 177 0.03 1.11 -8.21
C GLY A 177 -0.31 1.95 -6.98
N GLY A 178 0.42 3.02 -6.83
CA GLY A 178 0.23 3.97 -5.76
C GLY A 178 1.14 5.17 -5.94
N SER A 179 1.02 6.12 -5.04
CA SER A 179 2.00 7.20 -4.88
C SER A 179 2.50 7.14 -3.46
N ILE A 180 3.81 7.17 -3.30
CA ILE A 180 4.40 7.52 -2.00
C ILE A 180 4.29 9.04 -1.94
N PRO A 181 3.63 9.60 -0.94
CA PRO A 181 3.45 11.03 -0.79
C PRO A 181 4.79 11.77 -0.69
#